data_7e668f012c2c5e93a8923e7816c92538
#
_entry.id   7e668f012c2c5e93a8923e7816c92538
#
_cell.length_a   1.000
_cell.length_b   1.000
_cell.length_c   1.000
_cell.angle_alpha   90.00
_cell.angle_beta   90.00
_cell.angle_gamma   90.00
#
_symmetry.space_group_name_H-M   'P 1'
#
loop_
_entity.id
_entity.type
_entity.pdbx_description
1 polymer ?
#
loop_
_entity_poly.entity_id
_entity_poly.type
_entity_poly.pdbx_seq_one_letter_code
_entity_poly.pdbx_strand_id
1 'polypeptide(L)'
;MLQMTLLGGGQVVSFSGSMILQICLLMGACFIAALVCFWLANVLSNTQPRFKPSYLLAFTLVGLFVCQGVYGFGFAYHNPYTSKVEENLPLSRPLHFNKLLIKTGLVSREDVYTFKKTDAKGAMNYPLSKLDCSGGEGYNIVFLVVDALRFDMITEQTMPNVTAFSKNAINFKDHYSGGINTRHGIFTLFTGIPGSYWDSSKASKSGSALIKALQTRGYEIGLFASAPLTMPEFNQTVFATLPDARLNSKGNNPIEKDESAIEDMEKWLTSVPKNKPFFAFLFLDSVHSAIFPETEEFTVFKPYWKEVNQIKLSNDFDRTPY
;
A
#
# COMPACT_ATOMS: atom_id res chain seq x y z
N MET A 1 -1.99 -1.82 10.02
CA MET A 1 -3.25 -1.18 9.65
C MET A 1 -3.55 0.09 10.44
N LEU A 2 -3.73 0.09 11.75
CA LEU A 2 -4.05 1.31 12.51
C LEU A 2 -2.99 2.41 12.37
N GLN A 3 -1.73 2.07 12.26
CA GLN A 3 -0.64 3.01 12.01
C GLN A 3 -0.65 3.58 10.59
N MET A 4 -1.02 2.79 9.60
CA MET A 4 -1.29 3.27 8.22
C MET A 4 -2.53 4.17 8.20
N THR A 5 -3.58 3.82 8.94
CA THR A 5 -4.81 4.62 9.02
C THR A 5 -4.57 5.96 9.73
N LEU A 6 -3.70 6.01 10.74
CA LEU A 6 -3.39 7.24 11.49
C LEU A 6 -2.33 8.13 10.82
N LEU A 7 -1.41 7.55 10.01
CA LEU A 7 -0.27 8.28 9.44
C LEU A 7 -0.37 8.49 7.91
N GLY A 8 -1.35 7.92 7.24
CA GLY A 8 -1.50 8.01 5.79
C GLY A 8 -2.76 7.35 5.26
N GLY A 9 -3.59 6.81 6.15
CA GLY A 9 -4.78 6.03 5.79
C GLY A 9 -5.88 6.81 5.07
N GLY A 10 -5.86 8.13 5.11
CA GLY A 10 -6.75 8.96 4.30
C GLY A 10 -6.49 8.88 2.79
N GLN A 11 -5.37 8.29 2.40
CA GLN A 11 -5.04 8.02 0.99
C GLN A 11 -5.36 6.60 0.54
N VAL A 12 -5.47 5.66 1.50
CA VAL A 12 -5.73 4.23 1.22
C VAL A 12 -7.17 3.85 1.52
N VAL A 13 -7.81 4.54 2.46
CA VAL A 13 -9.19 4.28 2.87
C VAL A 13 -9.91 5.60 3.11
N SER A 14 -10.82 5.96 2.23
CA SER A 14 -11.75 7.06 2.48
C SER A 14 -12.89 6.56 3.38
N PHE A 15 -13.03 7.13 4.57
CA PHE A 15 -14.16 6.86 5.45
C PHE A 15 -15.32 7.78 5.09
N SER A 16 -16.36 7.24 4.45
CA SER A 16 -17.58 7.99 4.23
C SER A 16 -18.28 8.27 5.56
N GLY A 17 -19.11 9.32 5.62
CA GLY A 17 -19.88 9.63 6.81
C GLY A 17 -20.77 8.46 7.26
N SER A 18 -21.29 7.67 6.31
CA SER A 18 -22.06 6.45 6.59
C SER A 18 -21.22 5.34 7.22
N MET A 19 -19.96 5.19 6.82
CA MET A 19 -19.03 4.24 7.45
C MET A 19 -18.68 4.62 8.88
N ILE A 20 -18.42 5.89 9.12
CA ILE A 20 -18.14 6.41 10.47
C ILE A 20 -19.36 6.15 11.38
N LEU A 21 -20.57 6.44 10.88
CA LEU A 21 -21.80 6.17 11.63
C LEU A 21 -21.96 4.67 11.95
N GLN A 22 -21.71 3.78 10.99
CA GLN A 22 -21.79 2.34 11.20
C GLN A 22 -20.76 1.86 12.23
N ILE A 23 -19.55 2.36 12.20
CA ILE A 23 -18.51 2.05 13.19
C ILE A 23 -18.94 2.54 14.58
N CYS A 24 -19.46 3.76 14.70
CA CYS A 24 -19.95 4.30 15.96
C CYS A 24 -21.14 3.50 16.50
N LEU A 25 -22.08 3.09 15.65
CA LEU A 25 -23.22 2.25 16.04
C LEU A 25 -22.75 0.86 16.50
N LEU A 26 -21.79 0.25 15.82
CA LEU A 26 -21.23 -1.03 16.22
C LEU A 26 -20.49 -0.94 17.56
N MET A 27 -19.68 0.08 17.76
CA MET A 27 -19.02 0.35 19.04
C MET A 27 -20.02 0.60 20.17
N GLY A 28 -21.09 1.36 19.90
CA GLY A 28 -22.20 1.59 20.83
C GLY A 28 -22.91 0.29 21.19
N ALA A 29 -23.19 -0.56 20.21
CA ALA A 29 -23.83 -1.86 20.44
C ALA A 29 -22.92 -2.78 21.29
N CYS A 30 -21.61 -2.84 21.01
CA CYS A 30 -20.64 -3.60 21.82
C CYS A 30 -20.58 -3.07 23.26
N PHE A 31 -20.60 -1.75 23.44
CA PHE A 31 -20.61 -1.14 24.76
C PHE A 31 -21.89 -1.46 25.56
N ILE A 32 -23.08 -1.36 24.89
CA ILE A 32 -24.36 -1.76 25.50
C ILE A 32 -24.35 -3.24 25.84
N ALA A 33 -23.86 -4.11 24.96
CA ALA A 33 -23.74 -5.55 25.24
C ALA A 33 -22.84 -5.80 26.46
N ALA A 34 -21.74 -5.11 26.61
CA ALA A 34 -20.86 -5.21 27.76
C ALA A 34 -21.55 -4.76 29.07
N LEU A 35 -22.34 -3.68 29.02
CA LEU A 35 -23.13 -3.20 30.16
C LEU A 35 -24.22 -4.21 30.54
N VAL A 36 -24.91 -4.81 29.56
CA VAL A 36 -25.90 -5.86 29.79
C VAL A 36 -25.25 -7.10 30.41
N CYS A 37 -24.11 -7.54 29.91
CA CYS A 37 -23.35 -8.64 30.50
C CYS A 37 -22.92 -8.33 31.94
N PHE A 38 -22.45 -7.11 32.22
CA PHE A 38 -22.10 -6.68 33.55
C PHE A 38 -23.30 -6.66 34.49
N TRP A 39 -24.46 -6.13 34.02
CA TRP A 39 -25.70 -6.12 34.78
C TRP A 39 -26.19 -7.54 35.08
N LEU A 40 -26.21 -8.44 34.08
CA LEU A 40 -26.56 -9.84 34.23
C LEU A 40 -25.64 -10.54 35.23
N ALA A 41 -24.34 -10.32 35.14
CA ALA A 41 -23.36 -10.85 36.08
C ALA A 41 -23.65 -10.39 37.53
N ASN A 42 -24.04 -9.13 37.70
CA ASN A 42 -24.37 -8.57 39.01
C ASN A 42 -25.70 -9.15 39.57
N VAL A 43 -26.72 -9.30 38.72
CA VAL A 43 -27.98 -9.95 39.10
C VAL A 43 -27.76 -11.41 39.46
N LEU A 44 -26.97 -12.15 38.68
CA LEU A 44 -26.64 -13.57 38.93
C LEU A 44 -25.76 -13.74 40.15
N SER A 45 -24.90 -12.78 40.49
CA SER A 45 -24.06 -12.82 41.68
C SER A 45 -24.87 -12.73 42.99
N ASN A 46 -26.04 -12.08 42.93
CA ASN A 46 -26.95 -11.99 44.09
C ASN A 46 -27.77 -13.28 44.36
N THR A 47 -27.74 -14.25 43.43
CA THR A 47 -28.49 -15.52 43.56
C THR A 47 -27.65 -16.68 44.05
N GLN A 48 -26.62 -16.44 44.88
CA GLN A 48 -25.73 -17.45 45.46
C GLN A 48 -25.20 -18.48 44.43
N PRO A 49 -24.49 -18.11 43.41
CA PRO A 49 -23.93 -19.10 42.50
C PRO A 49 -22.77 -19.82 43.18
N ARG A 50 -22.74 -21.16 43.07
CA ARG A 50 -21.59 -21.99 43.46
C ARG A 50 -20.30 -21.63 42.67
N PHE A 51 -20.43 -20.75 41.66
CA PHE A 51 -19.31 -20.32 40.83
C PHE A 51 -18.74 -18.99 41.36
N LYS A 52 -17.50 -19.04 41.78
CA LYS A 52 -16.77 -17.80 42.14
C LYS A 52 -16.40 -17.04 40.86
N PRO A 53 -16.67 -15.73 40.78
CA PRO A 53 -16.30 -14.92 39.61
C PRO A 53 -14.82 -15.02 39.18
N SER A 54 -13.96 -15.34 40.16
CA SER A 54 -12.54 -15.61 39.92
C SER A 54 -12.27 -16.77 38.95
N TYR A 55 -13.15 -17.79 38.89
CA TYR A 55 -12.99 -18.89 37.95
C TYR A 55 -13.27 -18.46 36.50
N LEU A 56 -14.26 -17.59 36.31
CA LEU A 56 -14.55 -17.02 34.96
C LEU A 56 -13.37 -16.14 34.50
N LEU A 57 -12.86 -15.30 35.37
CA LEU A 57 -11.69 -14.49 35.08
C LEU A 57 -10.46 -15.38 34.78
N ALA A 58 -10.20 -16.37 35.58
CA ALA A 58 -9.10 -17.32 35.34
C ALA A 58 -9.25 -18.03 33.99
N PHE A 59 -10.46 -18.52 33.67
CA PHE A 59 -10.75 -19.16 32.38
C PHE A 59 -10.51 -18.23 31.21
N THR A 60 -10.98 -16.96 31.31
CA THR A 60 -10.77 -15.95 30.27
C THR A 60 -9.28 -15.64 30.08
N LEU A 61 -8.52 -15.46 31.17
CA LEU A 61 -7.08 -15.21 31.09
C LEU A 61 -6.31 -16.39 30.49
N VAL A 62 -6.66 -17.64 30.89
CA VAL A 62 -6.07 -18.84 30.29
C VAL A 62 -6.41 -18.93 28.80
N GLY A 63 -7.66 -18.68 28.42
CA GLY A 63 -8.08 -18.64 27.02
C GLY A 63 -7.31 -17.62 26.20
N LEU A 64 -7.15 -16.40 26.71
CA LEU A 64 -6.34 -15.37 26.08
C LEU A 64 -4.88 -15.79 25.94
N PHE A 65 -4.31 -16.37 26.99
CA PHE A 65 -2.92 -16.85 26.97
C PHE A 65 -2.71 -17.96 25.94
N VAL A 66 -3.64 -18.93 25.87
CA VAL A 66 -3.60 -20.01 24.87
C VAL A 66 -3.73 -19.46 23.47
N CYS A 67 -4.70 -18.56 23.23
CA CYS A 67 -4.87 -17.91 21.91
C CYS A 67 -3.61 -17.15 21.48
N GLN A 68 -3.02 -16.37 22.36
CA GLN A 68 -1.78 -15.64 22.07
C GLN A 68 -0.60 -16.59 21.84
N GLY A 69 -0.53 -17.69 22.58
CA GLY A 69 0.48 -18.74 22.39
C GLY A 69 0.37 -19.40 21.02
N VAL A 70 -0.82 -19.88 20.66
CA VAL A 70 -1.09 -20.51 19.35
C VAL A 70 -0.76 -19.53 18.21
N TYR A 71 -1.17 -18.27 18.35
CA TYR A 71 -0.86 -17.26 17.36
C TYR A 71 0.65 -17.00 17.25
N GLY A 72 1.34 -16.79 18.37
CA GLY A 72 2.78 -16.55 18.41
C GLY A 72 3.60 -17.66 17.77
N PHE A 73 3.23 -18.92 18.04
CA PHE A 73 3.83 -20.08 17.38
C PHE A 73 3.53 -20.11 15.87
N GLY A 74 2.27 -19.95 15.47
CA GLY A 74 1.88 -19.94 14.07
C GLY A 74 2.58 -18.83 13.29
N PHE A 75 2.74 -17.67 13.89
CA PHE A 75 3.49 -16.56 13.29
C PHE A 75 4.99 -16.88 13.17
N ALA A 76 5.59 -17.48 14.17
CA ALA A 76 7.00 -17.87 14.16
C ALA A 76 7.32 -18.90 13.06
N TYR A 77 6.38 -19.78 12.74
CA TYR A 77 6.49 -20.77 11.65
C TYR A 77 5.92 -20.28 10.31
N HIS A 78 5.65 -18.97 10.16
CA HIS A 78 5.08 -18.39 8.93
C HIS A 78 3.79 -19.09 8.44
N ASN A 79 2.95 -19.56 9.38
CA ASN A 79 1.71 -20.21 9.03
C ASN A 79 0.76 -19.21 8.33
N PRO A 80 0.32 -19.49 7.07
CA PRO A 80 -0.48 -18.55 6.29
C PRO A 80 -1.86 -18.26 6.91
N TYR A 81 -2.39 -19.16 7.72
CA TYR A 81 -3.67 -18.93 8.41
C TYR A 81 -3.55 -17.90 9.53
N THR A 82 -2.42 -17.86 10.25
CA THR A 82 -2.19 -16.85 11.30
C THR A 82 -1.96 -15.47 10.74
N SER A 83 -1.26 -15.33 9.61
CA SER A 83 -1.08 -14.06 8.92
C SER A 83 -2.40 -13.47 8.44
N LYS A 84 -3.28 -14.32 7.88
CA LYS A 84 -4.62 -13.89 7.42
C LYS A 84 -5.53 -13.45 8.56
N VAL A 85 -5.40 -14.00 9.77
CA VAL A 85 -6.16 -13.54 10.93
C VAL A 85 -5.81 -12.10 11.29
N GLU A 86 -4.53 -11.73 11.25
CA GLU A 86 -4.08 -10.36 11.52
C GLU A 86 -4.63 -9.36 10.49
N GLU A 87 -4.69 -9.75 9.22
CA GLU A 87 -5.20 -8.91 8.14
C GLU A 87 -6.72 -8.70 8.20
N ASN A 88 -7.46 -9.71 8.66
CA ASN A 88 -8.92 -9.73 8.58
C ASN A 88 -9.64 -9.32 9.88
N LEU A 89 -8.96 -9.29 11.02
CA LEU A 89 -9.57 -8.88 12.29
C LEU A 89 -9.19 -7.44 12.63
N PRO A 90 -10.13 -6.48 12.51
CA PRO A 90 -9.87 -5.11 12.93
C PRO A 90 -9.51 -5.08 14.42
N LEU A 91 -8.50 -4.29 14.77
CA LEU A 91 -7.96 -4.14 16.13
C LEU A 91 -7.24 -5.39 16.69
N SER A 92 -7.15 -6.49 15.94
CA SER A 92 -6.32 -7.63 16.37
C SER A 92 -4.85 -7.22 16.33
N ARG A 93 -4.21 -7.18 17.48
CA ARG A 93 -2.76 -6.98 17.63
C ARG A 93 -2.20 -8.12 18.48
N PRO A 94 -2.05 -9.30 17.88
CA PRO A 94 -1.47 -10.41 18.60
C PRO A 94 -0.01 -10.14 18.94
N LEU A 95 0.44 -10.67 20.06
CA LEU A 95 1.80 -10.47 20.54
C LEU A 95 2.76 -11.36 19.76
N HIS A 96 3.85 -10.78 19.26
CA HIS A 96 4.91 -11.49 18.59
C HIS A 96 6.01 -11.86 19.60
N PHE A 97 6.15 -13.16 19.90
CA PHE A 97 7.10 -13.67 20.92
C PHE A 97 8.38 -14.24 20.31
N ASN A 98 8.70 -13.96 19.06
CA ASN A 98 9.80 -14.57 18.32
C ASN A 98 11.10 -14.61 19.12
N LYS A 99 11.48 -13.49 19.77
CA LYS A 99 12.69 -13.44 20.60
C LYS A 99 12.64 -14.37 21.81
N LEU A 100 11.46 -14.49 22.45
CA LEU A 100 11.26 -15.37 23.59
C LEU A 100 11.28 -16.84 23.17
N LEU A 101 10.59 -17.18 22.08
CA LEU A 101 10.54 -18.54 21.53
C LEU A 101 11.93 -19.04 21.11
N ILE A 102 12.75 -18.18 20.52
CA ILE A 102 14.15 -18.51 20.19
C ILE A 102 14.98 -18.67 21.47
N LYS A 103 14.85 -17.76 22.44
CA LYS A 103 15.61 -17.80 23.69
C LYS A 103 15.31 -19.03 24.52
N THR A 104 14.05 -19.51 24.50
CA THR A 104 13.62 -20.71 25.19
C THR A 104 13.92 -22.02 24.43
N GLY A 105 14.44 -21.93 23.22
CA GLY A 105 14.74 -23.08 22.36
C GLY A 105 13.50 -23.78 21.80
N LEU A 106 12.30 -23.19 21.93
CA LEU A 106 11.06 -23.77 21.44
C LEU A 106 10.93 -23.64 19.91
N VAL A 107 11.61 -22.65 19.30
CA VAL A 107 11.65 -22.44 17.86
C VAL A 107 13.09 -22.15 17.46
N SER A 108 13.56 -22.69 16.35
CA SER A 108 14.91 -22.40 15.88
C SER A 108 14.98 -20.97 15.29
N ARG A 109 16.17 -20.38 15.36
CA ARG A 109 16.39 -19.07 14.75
C ARG A 109 16.21 -19.12 13.23
N GLU A 110 16.50 -20.24 12.62
CA GLU A 110 16.34 -20.49 11.19
C GLU A 110 14.89 -20.55 10.78
N ASP A 111 14.02 -21.20 11.55
CA ASP A 111 12.59 -21.29 11.26
C ASP A 111 11.89 -19.91 11.29
N VAL A 112 12.29 -19.06 12.25
CA VAL A 112 11.72 -17.71 12.39
C VAL A 112 12.22 -16.75 11.31
N TYR A 113 13.43 -16.96 10.79
CA TYR A 113 14.09 -16.05 9.85
C TYR A 113 14.41 -16.72 8.51
N THR A 114 13.60 -17.70 8.08
CA THR A 114 13.77 -18.36 6.76
C THR A 114 13.63 -17.37 5.59
N PHE A 115 12.87 -16.31 5.75
CA PHE A 115 13.14 -15.09 5.01
C PHE A 115 14.25 -14.36 5.78
N LYS A 116 15.49 -14.51 5.36
CA LYS A 116 16.54 -13.61 5.80
C LYS A 116 16.00 -12.20 5.64
N LYS A 117 15.54 -11.61 6.74
CA LYS A 117 15.52 -10.17 6.87
C LYS A 117 16.97 -9.82 6.60
N THR A 118 17.28 -9.44 5.37
CA THR A 118 18.57 -8.82 5.07
C THR A 118 18.68 -7.78 6.15
N ASP A 119 19.68 -7.95 7.03
CA ASP A 119 19.89 -7.00 8.10
C ASP A 119 19.96 -5.65 7.42
N ALA A 120 18.87 -4.84 7.59
CA ALA A 120 18.75 -3.54 6.95
C ALA A 120 19.81 -2.54 7.43
N LYS A 121 20.78 -3.02 8.19
CA LYS A 121 21.97 -2.32 8.67
C LYS A 121 23.19 -2.43 7.75
N GLY A 122 23.13 -3.30 6.74
CA GLY A 122 24.20 -3.39 5.73
C GLY A 122 23.94 -2.37 4.62
N ALA A 123 24.97 -1.61 4.24
CA ALA A 123 24.93 -0.78 3.05
C ALA A 123 24.61 -1.67 1.83
N MET A 124 23.54 -1.33 1.09
CA MET A 124 23.17 -2.07 -0.10
C MET A 124 24.22 -1.85 -1.19
N ASN A 125 24.84 -2.92 -1.65
CA ASN A 125 25.77 -2.84 -2.79
C ASN A 125 24.93 -2.84 -4.09
N TYR A 126 24.46 -1.64 -4.48
CA TYR A 126 23.59 -1.46 -5.65
C TYR A 126 23.88 -0.11 -6.34
N PRO A 127 24.07 -0.12 -7.66
CA PRO A 127 24.24 -1.31 -8.52
C PRO A 127 25.56 -2.05 -8.21
N LEU A 128 25.62 -3.37 -8.52
CA LEU A 128 26.80 -4.20 -8.23
C LEU A 128 28.05 -3.77 -8.98
N SER A 129 27.87 -3.17 -10.15
CA SER A 129 28.94 -2.62 -10.98
C SER A 129 28.62 -1.20 -11.42
N LYS A 130 29.63 -0.46 -11.82
CA LYS A 130 29.42 0.86 -12.42
C LYS A 130 28.56 0.71 -13.69
N LEU A 131 27.53 1.57 -13.81
CA LEU A 131 26.70 1.58 -15.00
C LEU A 131 27.49 2.17 -16.17
N ASP A 132 27.50 1.45 -17.28
CA ASP A 132 27.95 2.03 -18.55
C ASP A 132 26.77 2.77 -19.18
N CYS A 133 26.86 4.08 -19.20
CA CYS A 133 25.85 4.97 -19.76
C CYS A 133 26.32 5.65 -21.05
N SER A 134 27.36 5.13 -21.71
CA SER A 134 27.97 5.75 -22.90
C SER A 134 27.11 5.60 -24.16
N GLY A 135 26.30 4.54 -24.26
CA GLY A 135 25.44 4.27 -25.40
C GLY A 135 24.06 4.91 -25.32
N GLY A 136 23.36 4.98 -26.44
CA GLY A 136 21.96 5.42 -26.56
C GLY A 136 21.78 6.82 -27.16
N GLU A 137 20.67 7.03 -27.82
CA GLU A 137 20.39 8.20 -28.67
C GLU A 137 19.80 9.42 -27.91
N GLY A 138 19.54 9.30 -26.58
CA GLY A 138 19.02 10.42 -25.79
C GLY A 138 17.57 10.74 -26.08
N TYR A 139 16.71 9.72 -26.28
CA TYR A 139 15.28 9.93 -26.46
C TYR A 139 14.63 10.55 -25.21
N ASN A 140 13.62 11.34 -25.42
CA ASN A 140 12.71 11.76 -24.35
C ASN A 140 11.92 10.56 -23.84
N ILE A 141 11.80 10.44 -22.51
CA ILE A 141 11.15 9.32 -21.87
C ILE A 141 10.02 9.82 -20.96
N VAL A 142 8.83 9.26 -21.13
CA VAL A 142 7.70 9.51 -20.23
C VAL A 142 7.24 8.20 -19.64
N PHE A 143 7.27 8.11 -18.31
CA PHE A 143 6.59 7.06 -17.56
C PHE A 143 5.24 7.59 -17.07
N LEU A 144 4.16 7.20 -17.77
CA LEU A 144 2.81 7.43 -17.30
C LEU A 144 2.34 6.16 -16.58
N VAL A 145 2.14 6.30 -15.28
CA VAL A 145 1.75 5.18 -14.40
C VAL A 145 0.43 5.52 -13.72
N VAL A 146 -0.52 4.62 -13.80
CA VAL A 146 -1.84 4.73 -13.14
C VAL A 146 -1.89 3.67 -12.05
N ASP A 147 -2.00 4.09 -10.79
CA ASP A 147 -2.04 3.16 -9.66
C ASP A 147 -3.33 2.35 -9.64
N ALA A 148 -3.22 1.08 -9.29
CA ALA A 148 -4.33 0.13 -9.21
C ALA A 148 -5.13 -0.08 -10.51
N LEU A 149 -4.64 0.38 -11.66
CA LEU A 149 -5.32 0.13 -12.94
C LEU A 149 -5.32 -1.36 -13.26
N ARG A 150 -6.50 -1.92 -13.43
CA ARG A 150 -6.69 -3.31 -13.85
C ARG A 150 -6.37 -3.46 -15.34
N PHE A 151 -5.62 -4.49 -15.67
CA PHE A 151 -5.22 -4.78 -17.05
C PHE A 151 -6.44 -4.93 -18.00
N ASP A 152 -7.50 -5.59 -17.55
CA ASP A 152 -8.73 -5.84 -18.31
C ASP A 152 -9.62 -4.59 -18.48
N MET A 153 -9.28 -3.48 -17.82
CA MET A 153 -9.98 -2.19 -17.96
C MET A 153 -9.41 -1.31 -19.06
N ILE A 154 -8.37 -1.74 -19.77
CA ILE A 154 -7.86 -1.02 -20.95
C ILE A 154 -8.67 -1.43 -22.17
N THR A 155 -9.81 -0.79 -22.36
CA THR A 155 -10.76 -1.07 -23.45
C THR A 155 -11.15 0.22 -24.17
N GLU A 156 -11.79 0.10 -25.35
CA GLU A 156 -12.30 1.27 -26.08
C GLU A 156 -13.38 2.03 -25.28
N GLN A 157 -14.06 1.36 -24.37
CA GLN A 157 -15.12 1.95 -23.55
C GLN A 157 -14.59 2.70 -22.34
N THR A 158 -13.53 2.17 -21.69
CA THR A 158 -13.02 2.71 -20.42
C THR A 158 -11.80 3.60 -20.60
N MET A 159 -10.94 3.30 -21.59
CA MET A 159 -9.71 4.03 -21.88
C MET A 159 -9.50 4.19 -23.39
N PRO A 160 -10.39 4.93 -24.10
CA PRO A 160 -10.38 5.01 -25.56
C PRO A 160 -9.06 5.55 -26.12
N ASN A 161 -8.48 6.55 -25.49
CA ASN A 161 -7.22 7.17 -25.94
C ASN A 161 -6.02 6.23 -25.78
N VAL A 162 -5.93 5.51 -24.65
CA VAL A 162 -4.86 4.52 -24.42
C VAL A 162 -5.01 3.33 -25.38
N THR A 163 -6.26 2.89 -25.60
CA THR A 163 -6.55 1.81 -26.53
C THR A 163 -6.22 2.22 -27.98
N ALA A 164 -6.53 3.45 -28.39
CA ALA A 164 -6.14 3.96 -29.70
C ALA A 164 -4.62 4.07 -29.87
N PHE A 165 -3.92 4.57 -28.84
CA PHE A 165 -2.45 4.67 -28.82
C PHE A 165 -1.81 3.28 -28.94
N SER A 166 -2.34 2.28 -28.20
CA SER A 166 -1.78 0.93 -28.15
C SER A 166 -1.79 0.21 -29.52
N LYS A 167 -2.67 0.63 -30.46
CA LYS A 167 -2.72 0.05 -31.82
C LYS A 167 -1.44 0.31 -32.62
N ASN A 168 -0.70 1.37 -32.28
CA ASN A 168 0.54 1.79 -32.94
C ASN A 168 1.77 1.71 -32.01
N ALA A 169 1.66 0.97 -30.92
CA ALA A 169 2.71 0.82 -29.91
C ALA A 169 3.00 -0.66 -29.61
N ILE A 170 4.10 -0.93 -28.94
CA ILE A 170 4.39 -2.27 -28.43
C ILE A 170 3.54 -2.50 -27.18
N ASN A 171 2.67 -3.51 -27.23
CA ASN A 171 1.79 -3.87 -26.13
C ASN A 171 2.28 -5.17 -25.47
N PHE A 172 2.80 -5.06 -24.24
CA PHE A 172 3.26 -6.21 -23.46
C PHE A 172 2.10 -6.81 -22.67
N LYS A 173 1.57 -7.97 -23.15
CA LYS A 173 0.42 -8.66 -22.53
C LYS A 173 0.80 -9.52 -21.32
N ASP A 174 2.05 -9.99 -21.27
CA ASP A 174 2.58 -10.86 -20.22
C ASP A 174 3.59 -10.13 -19.33
N HIS A 175 3.32 -8.85 -19.04
CA HIS A 175 4.12 -8.06 -18.11
C HIS A 175 3.52 -8.14 -16.71
N TYR A 176 4.37 -8.50 -15.74
CA TYR A 176 3.97 -8.65 -14.34
C TYR A 176 4.62 -7.58 -13.47
N SER A 177 3.84 -7.04 -12.54
CA SER A 177 4.37 -6.11 -11.53
C SER A 177 5.37 -6.83 -10.63
N GLY A 178 6.44 -6.14 -10.24
CA GLY A 178 7.41 -6.65 -9.27
C GLY A 178 6.91 -6.67 -7.83
N GLY A 179 5.65 -6.30 -7.58
CA GLY A 179 5.01 -6.34 -6.27
C GLY A 179 3.50 -6.16 -6.35
N ILE A 180 2.82 -6.55 -5.26
CA ILE A 180 1.36 -6.52 -5.12
C ILE A 180 0.84 -5.21 -4.49
N ASN A 181 1.71 -4.25 -4.28
CA ASN A 181 1.39 -2.93 -3.74
C ASN A 181 2.25 -1.87 -4.41
N THR A 182 1.83 -0.61 -4.32
CA THR A 182 2.48 0.56 -4.91
C THR A 182 3.97 0.66 -4.54
N ARG A 183 4.30 0.43 -3.27
CA ARG A 183 5.68 0.48 -2.76
C ARG A 183 6.63 -0.41 -3.55
N HIS A 184 6.29 -1.70 -3.64
CA HIS A 184 7.15 -2.69 -4.28
C HIS A 184 7.06 -2.64 -5.81
N GLY A 185 5.89 -2.33 -6.38
CA GLY A 185 5.72 -2.17 -7.82
C GLY A 185 6.59 -1.02 -8.37
N ILE A 186 6.47 0.18 -7.82
CA ILE A 186 7.27 1.34 -8.22
C ILE A 186 8.76 1.12 -7.92
N PHE A 187 9.08 0.55 -6.75
CA PHE A 187 10.47 0.23 -6.42
C PHE A 187 11.11 -0.66 -7.48
N THR A 188 10.47 -1.77 -7.83
CA THR A 188 10.98 -2.71 -8.85
C THR A 188 11.05 -2.07 -10.23
N LEU A 189 10.06 -1.25 -10.61
CA LEU A 189 10.04 -0.53 -11.89
C LEU A 189 11.30 0.34 -12.06
N PHE A 190 11.72 1.04 -11.03
CA PHE A 190 12.85 1.96 -11.08
C PHE A 190 14.20 1.33 -10.79
N THR A 191 14.22 0.26 -10.00
CA THR A 191 15.49 -0.35 -9.54
C THR A 191 15.87 -1.62 -10.28
N GLY A 192 14.89 -2.34 -10.87
CA GLY A 192 15.10 -3.64 -11.49
C GLY A 192 15.41 -4.77 -10.50
N ILE A 193 15.24 -4.55 -9.18
CA ILE A 193 15.46 -5.56 -8.15
C ILE A 193 14.18 -5.82 -7.33
N PRO A 194 14.05 -7.00 -6.68
CA PRO A 194 12.85 -7.36 -5.93
C PRO A 194 12.51 -6.37 -4.81
N GLY A 195 11.21 -6.19 -4.54
CA GLY A 195 10.70 -5.31 -3.48
C GLY A 195 11.19 -5.66 -2.07
N SER A 196 11.70 -6.88 -1.84
CA SER A 196 12.33 -7.29 -0.56
C SER A 196 13.57 -6.46 -0.18
N TYR A 197 14.19 -5.78 -1.15
CA TYR A 197 15.31 -4.86 -0.91
C TYR A 197 14.89 -3.45 -0.49
N TRP A 198 13.60 -3.18 -0.35
CA TRP A 198 13.09 -1.85 0.02
C TRP A 198 13.74 -1.27 1.27
N ASP A 199 13.73 -2.02 2.39
CA ASP A 199 14.26 -1.54 3.66
C ASP A 199 15.78 -1.27 3.59
N SER A 200 16.51 -2.11 2.87
CA SER A 200 17.95 -1.92 2.63
C SER A 200 18.23 -0.70 1.76
N SER A 201 17.40 -0.47 0.73
CA SER A 201 17.48 0.71 -0.13
C SER A 201 17.18 1.99 0.65
N LYS A 202 16.14 1.97 1.50
CA LYS A 202 15.77 3.08 2.37
C LYS A 202 16.88 3.40 3.38
N ALA A 203 17.47 2.38 3.99
CA ALA A 203 18.56 2.57 4.95
C ALA A 203 19.83 3.15 4.31
N SER A 204 20.17 2.71 3.09
CA SER A 204 21.34 3.18 2.36
C SER A 204 21.12 4.47 1.57
N LYS A 205 19.86 4.87 1.33
CA LYS A 205 19.48 5.98 0.45
C LYS A 205 20.19 5.92 -0.91
N SER A 206 20.34 4.72 -1.44
CA SER A 206 21.16 4.48 -2.63
C SER A 206 20.58 5.08 -3.91
N GLY A 207 19.27 5.36 -3.95
CA GLY A 207 18.57 5.77 -5.17
C GLY A 207 18.48 4.65 -6.21
N SER A 208 17.75 4.87 -7.29
CA SER A 208 17.61 3.89 -8.36
C SER A 208 18.75 3.98 -9.40
N ALA A 209 19.08 2.84 -10.00
CA ALA A 209 20.04 2.79 -11.09
C ALA A 209 19.55 3.58 -12.31
N LEU A 210 18.25 3.52 -12.62
CA LEU A 210 17.64 4.27 -13.71
C LEU A 210 17.85 5.78 -13.54
N ILE A 211 17.50 6.34 -12.38
CA ILE A 211 17.67 7.78 -12.13
C ILE A 211 19.13 8.19 -12.19
N LYS A 212 20.04 7.40 -11.62
CA LYS A 212 21.49 7.67 -11.71
C LYS A 212 21.99 7.66 -13.15
N ALA A 213 21.53 6.70 -13.96
CA ALA A 213 21.89 6.63 -15.38
C ALA A 213 21.41 7.87 -16.14
N LEU A 214 20.17 8.29 -15.93
CA LEU A 214 19.60 9.48 -16.54
C LEU A 214 20.35 10.76 -16.12
N GLN A 215 20.66 10.90 -14.82
CA GLN A 215 21.47 12.02 -14.31
C GLN A 215 22.85 12.05 -14.96
N THR A 216 23.54 10.90 -15.07
CA THR A 216 24.87 10.79 -15.69
C THR A 216 24.82 11.20 -17.16
N ARG A 217 23.71 10.99 -17.84
CA ARG A 217 23.51 11.38 -19.25
C ARG A 217 22.94 12.78 -19.45
N GLY A 218 22.80 13.56 -18.37
CA GLY A 218 22.38 14.95 -18.44
C GLY A 218 20.89 15.15 -18.78
N TYR A 219 20.04 14.15 -18.47
CA TYR A 219 18.59 14.30 -18.61
C TYR A 219 18.03 15.32 -17.63
N GLU A 220 17.12 16.13 -18.12
CA GLU A 220 16.22 16.87 -17.24
C GLU A 220 15.19 15.90 -16.67
N ILE A 221 15.02 15.88 -15.34
CA ILE A 221 14.15 14.90 -14.66
C ILE A 221 13.01 15.60 -13.97
N GLY A 222 11.77 15.31 -14.38
CA GLY A 222 10.54 15.80 -13.76
C GLY A 222 9.75 14.67 -13.09
N LEU A 223 9.31 14.91 -11.84
CA LEU A 223 8.43 14.00 -11.10
C LEU A 223 7.08 14.68 -10.84
N PHE A 224 6.00 14.08 -11.30
CA PHE A 224 4.63 14.59 -11.20
C PHE A 224 3.73 13.50 -10.66
N ALA A 225 3.52 13.51 -9.36
CA ALA A 225 2.75 12.47 -8.68
C ALA A 225 1.55 13.07 -7.96
N SER A 226 0.41 12.46 -8.14
CA SER A 226 -0.83 12.75 -7.44
C SER A 226 -0.72 12.40 -5.95
N ALA A 227 -0.27 11.18 -5.65
CA ALA A 227 0.05 10.77 -4.29
C ALA A 227 1.41 11.33 -3.83
N PRO A 228 1.59 11.69 -2.54
CA PRO A 228 2.87 12.15 -2.02
C PRO A 228 3.98 11.11 -2.20
N LEU A 229 5.11 11.51 -2.77
CA LEU A 229 6.29 10.65 -2.91
C LEU A 229 7.05 10.41 -1.59
N THR A 230 6.51 10.91 -0.48
CA THR A 230 7.02 10.69 0.87
C THR A 230 6.37 9.51 1.57
N MET A 231 5.24 8.99 1.03
CA MET A 231 4.54 7.83 1.58
C MET A 231 3.83 7.04 0.47
N PRO A 232 4.39 5.87 0.07
CA PRO A 232 5.66 5.26 0.55
C PRO A 232 6.87 6.17 0.33
N GLU A 233 7.92 5.96 1.10
CA GLU A 233 9.11 6.85 1.16
C GLU A 233 9.98 6.74 -0.10
N PHE A 234 9.41 7.08 -1.28
CA PHE A 234 10.11 7.08 -2.56
C PHE A 234 11.24 8.11 -2.62
N ASN A 235 11.07 9.24 -1.93
CA ASN A 235 12.10 10.26 -1.75
C ASN A 235 13.34 9.76 -0.98
N GLN A 236 13.24 8.64 -0.27
CA GLN A 236 14.36 8.03 0.46
C GLN A 236 14.86 6.74 -0.19
N THR A 237 14.20 6.29 -1.25
CA THR A 237 14.52 5.05 -1.97
C THR A 237 14.82 5.35 -3.44
N VAL A 238 13.84 5.22 -4.32
CA VAL A 238 14.05 5.32 -5.78
C VAL A 238 14.50 6.71 -6.23
N PHE A 239 14.04 7.76 -5.57
CA PHE A 239 14.35 9.16 -5.88
C PHE A 239 15.31 9.81 -4.87
N ALA A 240 16.02 9.02 -4.06
CA ALA A 240 16.90 9.54 -3.02
C ALA A 240 18.05 10.43 -3.53
N THR A 241 18.36 10.37 -4.82
CA THR A 241 19.38 11.22 -5.48
C THR A 241 18.82 12.50 -6.11
N LEU A 242 17.54 12.78 -5.91
CA LEU A 242 16.87 13.98 -6.43
C LEU A 242 16.43 14.89 -5.26
N PRO A 243 17.30 15.76 -4.74
CA PRO A 243 17.03 16.54 -3.53
C PRO A 243 15.87 17.55 -3.72
N ASP A 244 15.73 18.08 -4.92
CA ASP A 244 14.74 19.12 -5.26
C ASP A 244 13.50 18.52 -5.94
N ALA A 245 13.25 17.22 -5.76
CA ALA A 245 12.10 16.57 -6.37
C ALA A 245 10.78 17.15 -5.86
N ARG A 246 9.83 17.38 -6.78
CA ARG A 246 8.44 17.70 -6.43
C ARG A 246 7.81 16.50 -5.72
N LEU A 247 7.46 16.66 -4.46
CA LEU A 247 7.00 15.56 -3.62
C LEU A 247 5.48 15.48 -3.46
N ASN A 248 4.75 16.54 -3.81
CA ASN A 248 3.30 16.63 -3.58
C ASN A 248 2.61 17.36 -4.74
N SER A 249 1.35 16.99 -5.00
CA SER A 249 0.42 17.72 -5.86
C SER A 249 -0.54 18.58 -5.06
N LYS A 250 -1.10 19.60 -5.70
CA LYS A 250 -2.16 20.43 -5.14
C LYS A 250 -3.51 19.77 -5.42
N GLY A 251 -4.47 19.95 -4.54
CA GLY A 251 -5.82 19.44 -4.66
C GLY A 251 -6.37 18.85 -3.37
N ASN A 252 -7.69 18.85 -3.24
CA ASN A 252 -8.42 18.36 -2.06
C ASN A 252 -8.84 16.89 -2.20
N ASN A 253 -8.89 16.39 -3.42
CA ASN A 253 -9.25 15.02 -3.75
C ASN A 253 -8.29 14.43 -4.80
N PRO A 254 -8.29 13.12 -5.05
CA PRO A 254 -7.40 12.47 -6.01
C PRO A 254 -7.53 13.00 -7.44
N ILE A 255 -8.73 13.36 -7.91
CA ILE A 255 -8.95 13.91 -9.27
C ILE A 255 -8.22 15.24 -9.42
N GLU A 256 -8.46 16.18 -8.52
CA GLU A 256 -7.79 17.49 -8.54
C GLU A 256 -6.26 17.36 -8.48
N LYS A 257 -5.76 16.34 -7.74
CA LYS A 257 -4.32 16.06 -7.67
C LYS A 257 -3.77 15.48 -8.96
N ASP A 258 -4.52 14.59 -9.63
CA ASP A 258 -4.17 14.08 -10.95
C ASP A 258 -4.11 15.20 -11.97
N GLU A 259 -5.13 16.07 -12.02
CA GLU A 259 -5.18 17.25 -12.89
C GLU A 259 -4.00 18.19 -12.62
N SER A 260 -3.74 18.50 -11.34
CA SER A 260 -2.59 19.33 -10.96
C SER A 260 -1.24 18.70 -11.38
N ALA A 261 -1.11 17.37 -11.30
CA ALA A 261 0.11 16.68 -11.73
C ALA A 261 0.31 16.77 -13.24
N ILE A 262 -0.77 16.63 -14.02
CA ILE A 262 -0.77 16.74 -15.47
C ILE A 262 -0.41 18.18 -15.88
N GLU A 263 -1.10 19.19 -15.34
CA GLU A 263 -0.83 20.59 -15.62
C GLU A 263 0.61 21.01 -15.30
N ASP A 264 1.14 20.57 -14.15
CA ASP A 264 2.50 20.87 -13.75
C ASP A 264 3.52 20.20 -14.67
N MET A 265 3.24 18.97 -15.16
CA MET A 265 4.06 18.30 -16.16
C MET A 265 4.05 19.07 -17.50
N GLU A 266 2.89 19.50 -17.98
CA GLU A 266 2.77 20.26 -19.22
C GLU A 266 3.54 21.58 -19.15
N LYS A 267 3.40 22.32 -18.06
CA LYS A 267 4.18 23.55 -17.81
C LYS A 267 5.68 23.27 -17.79
N TRP A 268 6.09 22.20 -17.10
CA TRP A 268 7.50 21.81 -17.02
C TRP A 268 8.05 21.43 -18.39
N LEU A 269 7.32 20.67 -19.21
CA LEU A 269 7.74 20.27 -20.55
C LEU A 269 8.02 21.49 -21.45
N THR A 270 7.28 22.58 -21.28
CA THR A 270 7.55 23.83 -22.03
C THR A 270 8.82 24.54 -21.57
N SER A 271 9.27 24.29 -20.34
CA SER A 271 10.48 24.87 -19.74
C SER A 271 11.75 24.07 -20.01
N VAL A 272 11.62 22.80 -20.42
CA VAL A 272 12.78 21.94 -20.71
C VAL A 272 13.56 22.47 -21.91
N PRO A 273 14.89 22.65 -21.81
CA PRO A 273 15.70 23.10 -22.93
C PRO A 273 15.62 22.13 -24.12
N LYS A 274 15.36 22.64 -25.32
CA LYS A 274 15.17 21.81 -26.54
C LYS A 274 16.37 20.95 -26.92
N ASN A 275 17.54 21.27 -26.43
CA ASN A 275 18.79 20.56 -26.69
C ASN A 275 19.14 19.52 -25.62
N LYS A 276 18.27 19.30 -24.64
CA LYS A 276 18.45 18.29 -23.60
C LYS A 276 17.36 17.23 -23.65
N PRO A 277 17.70 15.95 -23.49
CA PRO A 277 16.69 14.92 -23.31
C PRO A 277 16.04 15.04 -21.92
N PHE A 278 14.82 14.59 -21.80
CA PHE A 278 14.11 14.61 -20.53
C PHE A 278 13.54 13.24 -20.15
N PHE A 279 13.36 13.07 -18.87
CA PHE A 279 12.59 11.98 -18.26
C PHE A 279 11.47 12.59 -17.41
N ALA A 280 10.24 12.27 -17.74
CA ALA A 280 9.06 12.66 -16.96
C ALA A 280 8.42 11.41 -16.34
N PHE A 281 8.17 11.45 -15.04
CA PHE A 281 7.38 10.45 -14.32
C PHE A 281 6.06 11.09 -13.90
N LEU A 282 4.97 10.66 -14.54
CA LEU A 282 3.60 11.03 -14.19
C LEU A 282 2.93 9.85 -13.51
N PHE A 283 2.52 10.04 -12.25
CA PHE A 283 1.91 9.00 -11.41
C PHE A 283 0.53 9.45 -10.94
N LEU A 284 -0.52 8.78 -11.44
CA LEU A 284 -1.92 9.10 -11.21
C LEU A 284 -2.56 8.15 -10.20
N ASP A 285 -3.39 8.67 -9.29
CA ASP A 285 -3.91 7.96 -8.11
C ASP A 285 -5.46 7.91 -8.03
N SER A 286 -6.20 8.59 -8.91
CA SER A 286 -7.67 8.61 -8.84
C SER A 286 -8.29 7.22 -8.97
N VAL A 287 -7.73 6.36 -9.81
CA VAL A 287 -8.18 4.96 -9.99
C VAL A 287 -7.99 4.15 -8.71
N HIS A 288 -6.87 4.32 -8.01
CA HIS A 288 -6.60 3.66 -6.73
C HIS A 288 -7.64 4.04 -5.66
N SER A 289 -8.04 5.29 -5.65
CA SER A 289 -9.04 5.80 -4.72
C SER A 289 -10.47 5.48 -5.14
N ALA A 290 -10.69 4.90 -6.33
CA ALA A 290 -11.99 4.65 -6.94
C ALA A 290 -12.89 5.90 -6.94
N ILE A 291 -12.31 7.08 -7.21
CA ILE A 291 -13.00 8.35 -7.27
C ILE A 291 -12.96 8.83 -8.72
N PHE A 292 -14.15 9.01 -9.30
CA PHE A 292 -14.34 9.46 -10.67
C PHE A 292 -15.35 10.61 -10.71
N PRO A 293 -15.29 11.50 -11.72
CA PRO A 293 -16.35 12.48 -11.93
C PRO A 293 -17.71 11.79 -12.15
N GLU A 294 -18.77 12.32 -11.52
CA GLU A 294 -20.12 11.76 -11.59
C GLU A 294 -20.84 12.13 -12.88
N THR A 295 -20.21 11.90 -14.00
CA THR A 295 -20.81 12.13 -15.32
C THR A 295 -21.05 10.78 -16.01
N GLU A 296 -21.99 10.76 -16.97
CA GLU A 296 -22.29 9.53 -17.73
C GLU A 296 -21.07 8.97 -18.46
N GLU A 297 -20.13 9.82 -18.84
CA GLU A 297 -18.88 9.47 -19.49
C GLU A 297 -17.99 8.57 -18.61
N PHE A 298 -17.94 8.85 -17.29
CA PHE A 298 -17.08 8.13 -16.35
C PHE A 298 -17.80 7.01 -15.61
N THR A 299 -19.14 6.95 -15.67
CA THR A 299 -19.95 5.91 -15.01
C THR A 299 -20.42 4.84 -15.99
N VAL A 300 -19.46 4.20 -16.62
CA VAL A 300 -19.66 3.20 -17.69
C VAL A 300 -20.36 1.94 -17.19
N PHE A 301 -20.01 1.48 -15.99
CA PHE A 301 -20.59 0.28 -15.37
C PHE A 301 -21.67 0.65 -14.38
N LYS A 302 -22.82 -0.05 -14.43
CA LYS A 302 -23.96 0.19 -13.53
C LYS A 302 -24.42 -1.12 -12.90
N PRO A 303 -24.83 -1.10 -11.60
CA PRO A 303 -24.81 0.05 -10.70
C PRO A 303 -23.40 0.43 -10.26
N TYR A 304 -23.11 1.71 -10.12
CA TYR A 304 -21.87 2.19 -9.52
C TYR A 304 -22.11 2.74 -8.11
N TRP A 305 -21.09 2.72 -7.28
CA TRP A 305 -21.14 3.35 -5.97
C TRP A 305 -20.45 4.70 -6.01
N LYS A 306 -21.18 5.72 -5.61
CA LYS A 306 -20.63 7.08 -5.47
C LYS A 306 -19.45 7.13 -4.48
N GLU A 307 -19.56 6.32 -3.41
CA GLU A 307 -18.53 6.15 -2.40
C GLU A 307 -18.35 4.66 -2.12
N VAL A 308 -17.12 4.21 -2.22
CA VAL A 308 -16.77 2.81 -1.96
C VAL A 308 -16.97 2.49 -0.48
N ASN A 309 -17.89 1.59 -0.17
CA ASN A 309 -18.05 1.06 1.17
C ASN A 309 -17.34 -0.29 1.31
N GLN A 310 -16.07 -0.24 1.68
CA GLN A 310 -15.22 -1.43 1.81
C GLN A 310 -15.72 -2.44 2.86
N ILE A 311 -16.53 -2.01 3.84
CA ILE A 311 -17.12 -2.91 4.85
C ILE A 311 -18.18 -3.80 4.22
N LYS A 312 -18.87 -3.33 3.16
CA LYS A 312 -19.87 -4.09 2.42
C LYS A 312 -19.29 -5.01 1.35
N LEU A 313 -17.99 -4.89 1.06
CA LEU A 313 -17.32 -5.78 0.11
C LEU A 313 -17.19 -7.18 0.73
N SER A 314 -17.94 -8.15 0.20
CA SER A 314 -17.84 -9.56 0.56
C SER A 314 -17.08 -10.34 -0.52
N ASN A 315 -16.77 -11.61 -0.24
CA ASN A 315 -16.15 -12.49 -1.22
C ASN A 315 -17.02 -12.74 -2.47
N ASP A 316 -18.34 -12.64 -2.31
CA ASP A 316 -19.32 -12.85 -3.37
C ASP A 316 -19.77 -11.53 -4.03
N PHE A 317 -19.09 -10.44 -3.72
CA PHE A 317 -19.42 -9.13 -4.24
C PHE A 317 -19.01 -9.02 -5.71
N ASP A 318 -19.95 -8.61 -6.56
CA ASP A 318 -19.63 -8.24 -7.93
C ASP A 318 -18.79 -6.95 -7.95
N ARG A 319 -17.55 -7.06 -8.39
CA ARG A 319 -16.58 -5.95 -8.44
C ARG A 319 -16.60 -5.20 -9.77
N THR A 320 -17.50 -5.56 -10.67
CA THR A 320 -17.64 -4.91 -11.99
C THR A 320 -17.94 -3.40 -11.88
N PRO A 321 -18.67 -2.91 -10.86
CA PRO A 321 -18.96 -1.50 -10.68
C PRO A 321 -17.76 -0.62 -10.22
N TYR A 322 -16.57 -1.20 -10.04
CA TYR A 322 -15.37 -0.46 -9.61
C TYR A 322 -14.33 -0.35 -10.69
#